data_325ac62a12d6df704c9cf66eeacc9a92
#
_entry.id   325ac62a12d6df704c9cf66eeacc9a92
#
_cell.length_a   1.000
_cell.length_b   1.000
_cell.length_c   1.000
_cell.angle_alpha   90.00
_cell.angle_beta   90.00
_cell.angle_gamma   90.00
#
_symmetry.space_group_name_H-M   'P 1'
#
loop_
_entity.id
_entity.type
_entity.pdbx_description
1 polymer ?
#
loop_
_entity_poly.entity_id
_entity_poly.type
_entity_poly.pdbx_seq_one_letter_code
_entity_poly.pdbx_strand_id
1 'polypeptide(L)'
;MGAEPRIRVSALLRWNDRVLLCRHEKPGKQYWLLPGGGVNTGESLVDALHRELLEELGIGEEVAVEGPVAIVDSISPVQSFAAKHVVHIIFAGDLSGRSLEEVNSQDAAVRGHRLFGLDDLDDVVLHPPIQRFVQRWRPGDPPVYLGALWAR
;
A
#
# COMPACT_ATOMS: atom_id res chain seq x y z
N MET A 1 -26.71 -11.88 -3.38
CA MET A 1 -25.47 -12.10 -4.11
C MET A 1 -24.43 -11.06 -3.74
N GLY A 2 -23.33 -11.47 -3.17
CA GLY A 2 -22.25 -10.57 -2.77
C GLY A 2 -21.40 -10.16 -3.96
N ALA A 3 -20.70 -9.03 -3.80
CA ALA A 3 -19.69 -8.64 -4.76
C ALA A 3 -18.49 -9.60 -4.66
N GLU A 4 -17.83 -9.83 -5.77
CA GLU A 4 -16.62 -10.62 -5.79
C GLU A 4 -15.48 -9.87 -5.09
N PRO A 5 -14.52 -10.60 -4.50
CA PRO A 5 -13.34 -9.94 -3.94
C PRO A 5 -12.61 -9.11 -5.01
N ARG A 6 -12.17 -7.94 -4.62
CA ARG A 6 -11.36 -7.09 -5.50
C ARG A 6 -9.90 -7.39 -5.25
N ILE A 7 -9.10 -7.30 -6.29
CA ILE A 7 -7.66 -7.46 -6.19
C ILE A 7 -7.02 -6.08 -6.21
N ARG A 8 -6.25 -5.80 -5.17
CA ARG A 8 -5.47 -4.57 -5.08
C ARG A 8 -4.00 -4.92 -5.01
N VAL A 9 -3.20 -4.29 -5.83
CA VAL A 9 -1.75 -4.40 -5.79
C VAL A 9 -1.17 -3.14 -5.16
N SER A 10 -0.19 -3.29 -4.29
CA SER A 10 0.43 -2.16 -3.61
C SER A 10 1.91 -2.41 -3.39
N ALA A 11 2.61 -1.37 -2.97
CA ALA A 11 4.05 -1.44 -2.78
C ALA A 11 4.45 -0.91 -1.41
N LEU A 12 5.27 -1.68 -0.70
CA LEU A 12 5.98 -1.23 0.47
C LEU A 12 7.24 -0.51 -0.04
N LEU A 13 7.15 0.81 -0.12
CA LEU A 13 8.21 1.65 -0.65
C LEU A 13 8.97 2.27 0.51
N ARG A 14 10.23 1.90 0.64
CA ARG A 14 11.09 2.43 1.70
C ARG A 14 12.06 3.47 1.19
N TRP A 15 12.28 4.48 2.01
CA TRP A 15 13.33 5.47 1.85
C TRP A 15 14.12 5.46 3.16
N ASN A 16 15.22 4.71 3.18
CA ASN A 16 15.99 4.42 4.39
C ASN A 16 15.08 3.78 5.45
N ASP A 17 14.94 4.38 6.62
CA ASP A 17 14.11 3.90 7.72
C ASP A 17 12.68 4.46 7.72
N ARG A 18 12.21 4.91 6.55
CA ARG A 18 10.88 5.48 6.38
C ARG A 18 10.10 4.70 5.32
N VAL A 19 8.78 4.81 5.40
CA VAL A 19 7.88 4.19 4.43
C VAL A 19 6.92 5.24 3.87
N LEU A 20 6.62 5.12 2.58
CA LEU A 20 5.71 6.03 1.90
C LEU A 20 4.28 5.51 2.01
N LEU A 21 3.38 6.34 2.51
CA LEU A 21 1.96 6.00 2.64
C LEU A 21 1.11 7.04 1.94
N CYS A 22 -0.04 6.62 1.45
CA CYS A 22 -1.03 7.48 0.81
C CYS A 22 -2.21 7.69 1.74
N ARG A 23 -2.66 8.94 1.84
CA ARG A 23 -3.78 9.32 2.70
C ARG A 23 -5.10 9.11 1.96
N HIS A 24 -6.06 8.54 2.64
CA HIS A 24 -7.43 8.45 2.17
C HIS A 24 -8.35 9.10 3.18
N GLU A 25 -9.39 9.78 2.69
CA GLU A 25 -10.37 10.42 3.53
C GLU A 25 -11.76 9.91 3.19
N LYS A 26 -12.54 9.65 4.23
CA LYS A 26 -13.96 9.41 4.16
C LYS A 26 -14.63 10.34 5.17
N PRO A 27 -15.89 10.66 5.02
CA PRO A 27 -16.57 11.53 6.00
C PRO A 27 -16.32 11.04 7.43
N GLY A 28 -15.71 11.91 8.25
CA GLY A 28 -15.39 11.62 9.64
C GLY A 28 -14.23 10.67 9.88
N LYS A 29 -13.46 10.32 8.84
CA LYS A 29 -12.39 9.33 8.99
C LYS A 29 -11.23 9.60 8.06
N GLN A 30 -10.01 9.52 8.60
CA GLN A 30 -8.78 9.62 7.84
C GLN A 30 -7.96 8.36 8.10
N TYR A 31 -7.43 7.76 7.05
CA TYR A 31 -6.58 6.58 7.17
C TYR A 31 -5.54 6.55 6.06
N TRP A 32 -4.56 5.70 6.22
CA TRP A 32 -3.43 5.59 5.32
C TRP A 32 -3.34 4.20 4.70
N LEU A 33 -2.81 4.13 3.49
CA LEU A 33 -2.58 2.86 2.78
C LEU A 33 -1.21 2.86 2.15
N LEU A 34 -0.71 1.68 1.86
CA LEU A 34 0.42 1.56 0.94
C LEU A 34 -0.01 2.05 -0.45
N PRO A 35 0.87 2.73 -1.18
CA PRO A 35 0.54 3.17 -2.55
C PRO A 35 0.19 1.98 -3.44
N GLY A 36 -0.81 2.14 -4.27
CA GLY A 36 -1.28 1.11 -5.16
C GLY A 36 -2.73 1.31 -5.56
N GLY A 37 -3.35 0.28 -6.10
CA GLY A 37 -4.74 0.35 -6.53
C GLY A 37 -5.23 -0.94 -7.13
N GLY A 38 -6.41 -0.90 -7.72
CA GLY A 38 -7.06 -2.06 -8.32
C GLY A 38 -6.37 -2.54 -9.58
N VAL A 39 -6.40 -3.85 -9.78
CA VAL A 39 -5.88 -4.48 -10.99
C VAL A 39 -7.01 -4.55 -12.01
N ASN A 40 -6.75 -4.06 -13.22
CA ASN A 40 -7.73 -4.14 -14.31
C ASN A 40 -7.59 -5.47 -15.04
N THR A 41 -8.70 -5.94 -15.60
CA THR A 41 -8.67 -7.15 -16.42
C THR A 41 -7.64 -6.99 -17.54
N GLY A 42 -6.77 -7.99 -17.67
CA GLY A 42 -5.74 -7.98 -18.72
C GLY A 42 -4.41 -7.37 -18.31
N GLU A 43 -4.34 -6.75 -17.12
CA GLU A 43 -3.07 -6.25 -16.59
C GLU A 43 -2.39 -7.33 -15.74
N SER A 44 -1.07 -7.45 -15.86
CA SER A 44 -0.31 -8.18 -14.86
C SER A 44 -0.29 -7.39 -13.55
N LEU A 45 0.03 -8.05 -12.44
CA LEU A 45 0.16 -7.37 -11.15
C LEU A 45 1.21 -6.27 -11.20
N VAL A 46 2.33 -6.53 -11.84
CA VAL A 46 3.43 -5.55 -11.92
C VAL A 46 3.03 -4.37 -12.81
N ASP A 47 2.36 -4.61 -13.92
CA ASP A 47 1.91 -3.52 -14.81
C ASP A 47 0.87 -2.65 -14.10
N ALA A 48 -0.06 -3.26 -13.37
CA ALA A 48 -1.05 -2.52 -12.59
C ALA A 48 -0.36 -1.67 -11.52
N LEU A 49 0.63 -2.24 -10.85
CA LEU A 49 1.37 -1.52 -9.81
C LEU A 49 2.11 -0.31 -10.39
N HIS A 50 2.82 -0.48 -11.49
CA HIS A 50 3.53 0.63 -12.14
C HIS A 50 2.57 1.72 -12.60
N ARG A 51 1.42 1.33 -13.15
CA ARG A 51 0.39 2.31 -13.55
C ARG A 51 -0.10 3.10 -12.35
N GLU A 52 -0.43 2.43 -11.24
CA GLU A 52 -0.92 3.10 -10.04
C GLU A 52 0.14 4.00 -9.40
N LEU A 53 1.40 3.56 -9.36
CA LEU A 53 2.48 4.38 -8.82
C LEU A 53 2.72 5.62 -9.68
N LEU A 54 2.59 5.50 -10.99
CA LEU A 54 2.69 6.65 -11.88
C LEU A 54 1.56 7.63 -11.64
N GLU A 55 0.33 7.14 -11.51
CA GLU A 55 -0.85 7.98 -11.27
C GLU A 55 -0.79 8.69 -9.92
N GLU A 56 -0.41 7.96 -8.87
CA GLU A 56 -0.42 8.50 -7.50
C GLU A 56 0.81 9.33 -7.17
N LEU A 57 1.99 8.89 -7.62
CA LEU A 57 3.26 9.43 -7.16
C LEU A 57 4.09 10.08 -8.26
N GLY A 58 3.67 9.93 -9.51
CA GLY A 58 4.48 10.39 -10.64
C GLY A 58 5.72 9.54 -10.88
N ILE A 59 5.84 8.40 -10.21
CA ILE A 59 6.94 7.45 -10.39
C ILE A 59 6.31 6.11 -10.77
N GLY A 60 6.80 5.45 -11.78
CA GLY A 60 6.22 4.19 -12.24
C GLY A 60 7.30 3.16 -12.49
N GLU A 61 7.61 2.97 -13.77
CA GLU A 61 8.58 1.96 -14.19
C GLU A 61 9.98 2.18 -13.61
N GLU A 62 10.26 3.38 -13.14
CA GLU A 62 11.54 3.74 -12.56
C GLU A 62 11.80 3.07 -11.22
N VAL A 63 10.74 2.57 -10.57
CA VAL A 63 10.87 1.91 -9.29
C VAL A 63 10.96 0.41 -9.54
N ALA A 64 12.11 -0.16 -9.24
CA ALA A 64 12.26 -1.60 -9.27
C ALA A 64 11.49 -2.20 -8.10
N VAL A 65 10.61 -3.15 -8.37
CA VAL A 65 9.83 -3.81 -7.32
C VAL A 65 10.15 -5.30 -7.31
N GLU A 66 10.10 -5.88 -6.12
CA GLU A 66 10.29 -7.31 -5.93
C GLU A 66 9.08 -7.88 -5.20
N GLY A 67 8.80 -9.14 -5.42
CA GLY A 67 7.73 -9.80 -4.71
C GLY A 67 6.90 -10.70 -5.61
N PRO A 68 5.68 -11.02 -5.15
CA PRO A 68 5.01 -10.48 -3.95
C PRO A 68 5.76 -10.80 -2.66
N VAL A 69 5.70 -9.87 -1.70
CA VAL A 69 6.31 -10.07 -0.38
C VAL A 69 5.27 -10.43 0.67
N ALA A 70 4.01 -10.07 0.45
CA ALA A 70 2.93 -10.43 1.35
C ALA A 70 1.59 -10.44 0.63
N ILE A 71 0.67 -11.23 1.16
CA ILE A 71 -0.73 -11.25 0.74
C ILE A 71 -1.56 -11.12 2.00
N VAL A 72 -2.59 -10.26 1.97
CA VAL A 72 -3.49 -10.08 3.08
C VAL A 72 -4.91 -9.90 2.57
N ASP A 73 -5.86 -10.52 3.27
CA ASP A 73 -7.28 -10.32 3.03
C ASP A 73 -7.79 -9.19 3.92
N SER A 74 -8.45 -8.21 3.33
CA SER A 74 -9.23 -7.22 4.07
C SER A 74 -10.70 -7.57 3.91
N ILE A 75 -11.30 -8.06 4.97
CA ILE A 75 -12.69 -8.48 4.96
C ILE A 75 -13.45 -7.62 5.96
N SER A 76 -14.45 -6.89 5.47
CA SER A 76 -15.29 -6.06 6.31
C SER A 76 -15.99 -6.92 7.37
N PRO A 77 -15.99 -6.49 8.64
CA PRO A 77 -16.66 -7.27 9.70
C PRO A 77 -18.18 -7.24 9.59
N VAL A 78 -18.74 -6.33 8.78
CA VAL A 78 -20.19 -6.18 8.67
C VAL A 78 -20.70 -7.01 7.49
N GLN A 79 -21.61 -7.92 7.78
CA GLN A 79 -22.28 -8.74 6.76
C GLN A 79 -23.47 -7.96 6.20
N SER A 80 -23.24 -7.22 5.14
CA SER A 80 -24.26 -6.40 4.51
C SER A 80 -23.94 -6.22 3.03
N PHE A 81 -24.81 -5.51 2.30
CA PHE A 81 -24.51 -5.15 0.91
C PHE A 81 -23.22 -4.34 0.80
N ALA A 82 -22.85 -3.64 1.86
CA ALA A 82 -21.63 -2.86 1.90
C ALA A 82 -20.42 -3.68 2.34
N ALA A 83 -20.59 -4.97 2.59
CA ALA A 83 -19.46 -5.84 2.95
C ALA A 83 -18.43 -5.82 1.84
N LYS A 84 -17.19 -5.59 2.23
CA LYS A 84 -16.08 -5.48 1.28
C LYS A 84 -15.06 -6.57 1.55
N HIS A 85 -14.54 -7.11 0.48
CA HIS A 85 -13.43 -8.04 0.53
C HIS A 85 -12.39 -7.62 -0.51
N VAL A 86 -11.19 -7.30 -0.05
CA VAL A 86 -10.08 -6.93 -0.92
C VAL A 86 -8.92 -7.87 -0.64
N VAL A 87 -8.40 -8.48 -1.69
CA VAL A 87 -7.16 -9.25 -1.61
C VAL A 87 -6.01 -8.30 -1.94
N HIS A 88 -5.18 -8.00 -0.97
CA HIS A 88 -4.01 -7.14 -1.16
C HIS A 88 -2.80 -7.98 -1.50
N ILE A 89 -2.17 -7.67 -2.62
CA ILE A 89 -0.92 -8.31 -3.04
C ILE A 89 0.15 -7.22 -2.96
N ILE A 90 1.12 -7.42 -2.06
CA ILE A 90 2.09 -6.39 -1.71
C ILE A 90 3.45 -6.74 -2.29
N PHE A 91 4.02 -5.77 -3.02
CA PHE A 91 5.40 -5.82 -3.51
C PHE A 91 6.24 -4.87 -2.66
N ALA A 92 7.55 -4.92 -2.81
CA ALA A 92 8.45 -4.00 -2.12
C ALA A 92 9.36 -3.29 -3.10
N GLY A 93 9.71 -2.07 -2.78
CA GLY A 93 10.62 -1.27 -3.58
C GLY A 93 11.43 -0.32 -2.70
N ASP A 94 12.57 0.12 -3.21
CA ASP A 94 13.49 0.97 -2.48
C ASP A 94 13.61 2.32 -3.18
N LEU A 95 13.31 3.39 -2.47
CA LEU A 95 13.42 4.76 -2.95
C LEU A 95 14.67 5.46 -2.41
N SER A 96 15.54 4.76 -1.70
CA SER A 96 16.70 5.37 -1.01
C SER A 96 17.72 6.01 -1.95
N GLY A 97 17.71 5.60 -3.24
CA GLY A 97 18.56 6.23 -4.25
C GLY A 97 18.06 7.58 -4.74
N ARG A 98 16.89 8.02 -4.29
CA ARG A 98 16.29 9.29 -4.67
C ARG A 98 16.51 10.32 -3.58
N SER A 99 16.50 11.61 -3.97
CA SER A 99 16.56 12.68 -2.99
C SER A 99 15.23 12.76 -2.25
N LEU A 100 15.26 13.32 -1.03
CA LEU A 100 14.05 13.54 -0.25
C LEU A 100 13.07 14.46 -1.00
N GLU A 101 13.60 15.43 -1.75
CA GLU A 101 12.77 16.34 -2.55
C GLU A 101 12.00 15.59 -3.64
N GLU A 102 12.64 14.62 -4.29
CA GLU A 102 11.97 13.82 -5.32
C GLU A 102 10.85 12.98 -4.72
N VAL A 103 11.07 12.45 -3.52
CA VAL A 103 10.10 11.61 -2.84
C VAL A 103 8.97 12.44 -2.22
N ASN A 104 9.28 13.63 -1.71
CA ASN A 104 8.34 14.56 -1.05
C ASN A 104 8.08 15.79 -1.91
N SER A 105 7.82 15.63 -3.20
CA SER A 105 7.53 16.76 -4.06
C SER A 105 6.26 17.49 -3.59
N GLN A 106 6.08 18.75 -4.05
CA GLN A 106 4.86 19.50 -3.72
C GLN A 106 3.62 18.78 -4.20
N ASP A 107 3.71 18.09 -5.32
CA ASP A 107 2.60 17.28 -5.82
C ASP A 107 2.26 16.17 -4.84
N ALA A 108 3.25 15.61 -4.17
CA ALA A 108 3.05 14.62 -3.14
C ALA A 108 2.17 15.14 -2.01
N ALA A 109 2.45 16.35 -1.53
CA ALA A 109 1.67 16.97 -0.46
C ALA A 109 0.22 17.21 -0.89
N VAL A 110 0.03 17.65 -2.13
CA VAL A 110 -1.31 17.88 -2.68
C VAL A 110 -2.09 16.58 -2.82
N ARG A 111 -1.41 15.53 -3.23
CA ARG A 111 -2.05 14.21 -3.42
C ARG A 111 -2.24 13.45 -2.12
N GLY A 112 -1.70 13.96 -1.01
CA GLY A 112 -1.89 13.33 0.29
C GLY A 112 -1.07 12.08 0.50
N HIS A 113 0.21 12.09 0.08
CA HIS A 113 1.13 11.03 0.47
C HIS A 113 2.29 11.61 1.27
N ARG A 114 2.90 10.77 2.10
CA ARG A 114 3.93 11.22 3.03
C ARG A 114 4.83 10.07 3.47
N LEU A 115 6.08 10.38 3.78
CA LEU A 115 7.01 9.45 4.40
C LEU A 115 6.79 9.43 5.92
N PHE A 116 6.68 8.23 6.47
CA PHE A 116 6.58 8.02 7.92
C PHE A 116 7.78 7.23 8.40
N GLY A 117 8.33 7.62 9.54
CA GLY A 117 9.31 6.79 10.20
C GLY A 117 8.71 5.44 10.57
N LEU A 118 9.46 4.36 10.42
CA LEU A 118 8.94 3.03 10.74
C LEU A 118 8.50 2.95 12.21
N ASP A 119 9.19 3.65 13.10
CA ASP A 119 8.86 3.66 14.52
C ASP A 119 7.60 4.47 14.84
N ASP A 120 7.12 5.29 13.90
CA ASP A 120 5.96 6.13 14.08
C ASP A 120 4.65 5.46 13.63
N LEU A 121 4.74 4.27 13.06
CA LEU A 121 3.56 3.61 12.48
C LEU A 121 2.54 3.15 13.51
N ASP A 122 2.94 2.97 14.75
CA ASP A 122 2.02 2.52 15.79
C ASP A 122 0.87 3.51 16.02
N ASP A 123 1.11 4.79 15.74
CA ASP A 123 0.12 5.85 15.90
C ASP A 123 -0.63 6.17 14.61
N VAL A 124 -0.36 5.43 13.55
CA VAL A 124 -0.98 5.66 12.23
C VAL A 124 -2.11 4.67 12.02
N VAL A 125 -3.26 5.19 11.56
CA VAL A 125 -4.36 4.31 11.15
C VAL A 125 -4.05 3.82 9.75
N LEU A 126 -3.50 2.61 9.68
CA LEU A 126 -3.11 1.96 8.43
C LEU A 126 -4.15 0.90 8.07
N HIS A 127 -4.57 0.89 6.81
CA HIS A 127 -5.53 -0.09 6.32
C HIS A 127 -4.94 -0.87 5.13
N PRO A 128 -4.86 -2.20 5.18
CA PRO A 128 -5.13 -3.06 6.34
C PRO A 128 -4.10 -2.84 7.44
N PRO A 129 -4.42 -3.23 8.68
CA PRO A 129 -3.53 -2.95 9.83
C PRO A 129 -2.32 -3.89 9.84
N ILE A 130 -1.33 -3.56 9.03
CA ILE A 130 -0.13 -4.37 8.83
C ILE A 130 1.13 -3.65 9.31
N GLN A 131 0.99 -2.75 10.28
CA GLN A 131 2.11 -1.93 10.76
C GLN A 131 3.31 -2.78 11.14
N ARG A 132 3.08 -3.88 11.85
CA ARG A 132 4.17 -4.73 12.30
C ARG A 132 4.91 -5.39 11.14
N PHE A 133 4.19 -5.85 10.13
CA PHE A 133 4.81 -6.39 8.94
C PHE A 133 5.68 -5.33 8.26
N VAL A 134 5.14 -4.12 8.07
CA VAL A 134 5.85 -3.02 7.41
C VAL A 134 7.12 -2.66 8.18
N GLN A 135 7.04 -2.64 9.52
CA GLN A 135 8.18 -2.30 10.37
C GLN A 135 9.28 -3.35 10.33
N ARG A 136 8.92 -4.61 10.20
CA ARG A 136 9.86 -5.74 10.33
C ARG A 136 10.38 -6.30 9.02
N TRP A 137 9.67 -6.06 7.93
CA TRP A 137 10.09 -6.63 6.65
C TRP A 137 11.47 -6.16 6.24
N ARG A 138 12.27 -7.11 5.72
CA ARG A 138 13.60 -6.83 5.17
C ARG A 138 13.77 -7.55 3.84
N PRO A 139 14.57 -6.99 2.93
CA PRO A 139 14.89 -7.68 1.68
C PRO A 139 15.41 -9.09 1.95
N GLY A 140 14.89 -10.04 1.20
CA GLY A 140 15.23 -11.44 1.37
C GLY A 140 14.30 -12.23 2.27
N ASP A 141 13.39 -11.58 2.98
CA ASP A 141 12.38 -12.30 3.76
C ASP A 141 11.48 -13.11 2.81
N PRO A 142 11.06 -14.31 3.21
CA PRO A 142 10.16 -15.10 2.38
C PRO A 142 8.78 -14.46 2.32
N PRO A 143 8.04 -14.67 1.20
CA PRO A 143 6.66 -14.19 1.11
C PRO A 143 5.80 -14.76 2.21
N VAL A 144 4.85 -13.97 2.70
CA VAL A 144 4.01 -14.36 3.82
C VAL A 144 2.54 -14.03 3.55
N TYR A 145 1.67 -14.91 4.02
CA TYR A 145 0.24 -14.62 4.07
C TYR A 145 -0.10 -14.10 5.46
N LEU A 146 -0.63 -12.88 5.53
CA LEU A 146 -0.89 -12.19 6.80
C LEU A 146 -2.28 -12.47 7.37
N GLY A 147 -3.10 -13.22 6.63
CA GLY A 147 -4.42 -13.57 7.10
C GLY A 147 -5.48 -12.52 6.77
N ALA A 148 -6.59 -12.58 7.49
CA ALA A 148 -7.71 -11.66 7.32
C ALA A 148 -7.65 -10.57 8.37
N LEU A 149 -7.46 -9.32 7.94
CA LEU A 149 -7.26 -8.17 8.81
C LEU A 149 -8.19 -7.03 8.40
N TRP A 150 -8.68 -6.29 9.38
CA TRP A 150 -9.50 -5.11 9.13
C TRP A 150 -9.21 -4.04 10.18
N ALA A 151 -8.93 -2.81 9.73
CA ALA A 151 -8.74 -1.68 10.63
C ALA A 151 -10.10 -1.19 11.15
N ARG A 152 -10.19 -1.00 12.45
CA ARG A 152 -11.43 -0.53 13.10
C ARG A 152 -11.40 0.95 13.38
#